data_ec17c61897de445b141a984648bfcd55
#
_entry.id   ec17c61897de445b141a984648bfcd55
#
_cell.length_a   1.000
_cell.length_b   1.000
_cell.length_c   1.000
_cell.angle_alpha   90.00
_cell.angle_beta   90.00
_cell.angle_gamma   90.00
#
_symmetry.space_group_name_H-M   'P 1'
#
loop_
_entity.id
_entity.type
_entity.pdbx_description
1 polymer ?
#
loop_
_entity_poly.entity_id
_entity_poly.type
_entity_poly.pdbx_seq_one_letter_code
_entity_poly.pdbx_strand_id
1 'polypeptide(L)'
;MWLFAAAGVSSHLTSMLLHLPQAMAGAMLAGSLMLFGLFHGASTYGWRGIVFFIVVCLGVSNAFENLSILTGFPFGWYHYGDKMGPRLFLVPLLIGPLYFGVGYLSWTLARAILGDANGQLAGRLVYATPIVASFIMVCWDLTIDPKMSTITSNWIWRDGGSYFGVPVANFLGWYLTVYVFLQVFALYARRLSATPDRIPGYWAKPLLAYSSIVIAPILSLTLSSALGAVSDATGHAWQIRDIQAVTALVGFFTVLPFWLLALFRVPRPENH
;
A
#
# COMPACT_ATOMS: atom_id res chain seq x y z
N MET A 1 -15.91 7.74 -7.29
CA MET A 1 -15.26 6.48 -6.88
C MET A 1 -14.68 5.69 -8.05
N TRP A 2 -15.47 5.32 -9.08
CA TRP A 2 -14.94 4.62 -10.27
C TRP A 2 -13.81 5.38 -10.96
N LEU A 3 -13.93 6.71 -11.09
CA LEU A 3 -12.89 7.56 -11.67
C LEU A 3 -11.57 7.45 -10.89
N PHE A 4 -11.61 7.47 -9.57
CA PHE A 4 -10.38 7.38 -8.75
C PHE A 4 -9.76 5.97 -8.80
N ALA A 5 -10.59 4.92 -8.84
CA ALA A 5 -10.11 3.55 -9.03
C ALA A 5 -9.43 3.39 -10.41
N ALA A 6 -10.07 3.90 -11.47
CA ALA A 6 -9.52 3.88 -12.82
C ALA A 6 -8.26 4.78 -12.93
N ALA A 7 -8.23 5.95 -12.27
CA ALA A 7 -7.07 6.83 -12.25
C ALA A 7 -5.85 6.17 -11.62
N GLY A 8 -6.03 5.37 -10.57
CA GLY A 8 -4.96 4.57 -9.98
C GLY A 8 -4.36 3.58 -10.97
N VAL A 9 -5.21 2.87 -11.72
CA VAL A 9 -4.76 1.92 -12.76
C VAL A 9 -4.07 2.66 -13.92
N SER A 10 -4.64 3.75 -14.37
CA SER A 10 -4.11 4.50 -15.52
C SER A 10 -2.85 5.31 -15.17
N SER A 11 -2.60 5.63 -13.89
CA SER A 11 -1.46 6.47 -13.50
C SER A 11 -0.11 5.89 -13.95
N HIS A 12 0.08 4.56 -13.87
CA HIS A 12 1.27 3.89 -14.35
C HIS A 12 1.42 4.00 -15.88
N LEU A 13 0.36 3.71 -16.63
CA LEU A 13 0.36 3.81 -18.09
C LEU A 13 0.53 5.26 -18.54
N THR A 14 -0.17 6.19 -17.92
CA THR A 14 -0.08 7.62 -18.24
C THR A 14 1.33 8.15 -17.97
N SER A 15 1.95 7.78 -16.85
CA SER A 15 3.30 8.23 -16.54
C SER A 15 4.34 7.70 -17.54
N MET A 16 4.16 6.48 -18.02
CA MET A 16 5.04 5.89 -19.02
C MET A 16 4.83 6.51 -20.41
N LEU A 17 3.60 6.66 -20.84
CA LEU A 17 3.27 7.22 -22.16
C LEU A 17 3.65 8.69 -22.28
N LEU A 18 3.47 9.48 -21.23
CA LEU A 18 3.76 10.90 -21.20
C LEU A 18 5.18 11.22 -20.67
N HIS A 19 5.99 10.20 -20.36
CA HIS A 19 7.33 10.35 -19.78
C HIS A 19 7.35 11.28 -18.57
N LEU A 20 6.33 11.17 -17.71
CA LEU A 20 6.20 12.04 -16.53
C LEU A 20 7.33 11.80 -15.52
N PRO A 21 7.78 12.85 -14.82
CA PRO A 21 8.71 12.70 -13.71
C PRO A 21 8.13 11.71 -12.69
N GLN A 22 8.98 10.84 -12.13
CA GLN A 22 8.58 9.79 -11.19
C GLN A 22 7.84 10.35 -9.95
N ALA A 23 8.25 11.52 -9.45
CA ALA A 23 7.58 12.20 -8.35
C ALA A 23 6.11 12.53 -8.69
N MET A 24 5.84 12.96 -9.93
CA MET A 24 4.48 13.25 -10.39
C MET A 24 3.65 11.97 -10.52
N ALA A 25 4.22 10.90 -11.08
CA ALA A 25 3.56 9.60 -11.16
C ALA A 25 3.20 9.05 -9.77
N GLY A 26 4.13 9.14 -8.82
CA GLY A 26 3.91 8.76 -7.42
C GLY A 26 2.82 9.59 -6.75
N ALA A 27 2.80 10.91 -6.96
CA ALA A 27 1.78 11.81 -6.43
C ALA A 27 0.39 11.53 -7.02
N MET A 28 0.31 11.23 -8.32
CA MET A 28 -0.94 10.85 -8.98
C MET A 28 -1.51 9.53 -8.42
N LEU A 29 -0.67 8.53 -8.24
CA LEU A 29 -1.07 7.26 -7.64
C LEU A 29 -1.53 7.46 -6.19
N ALA A 30 -0.71 8.10 -5.37
CA ALA A 30 -1.02 8.36 -3.96
C ALA A 30 -2.31 9.17 -3.81
N GLY A 31 -2.48 10.24 -4.60
CA GLY A 31 -3.68 11.06 -4.60
C GLY A 31 -4.93 10.30 -5.03
N SER A 32 -4.85 9.48 -6.08
CA SER A 32 -5.99 8.68 -6.54
C SER A 32 -6.41 7.62 -5.52
N LEU A 33 -5.46 6.93 -4.90
CA LEU A 33 -5.73 5.94 -3.86
C LEU A 33 -6.27 6.59 -2.59
N MET A 34 -5.74 7.76 -2.22
CA MET A 34 -6.24 8.54 -1.08
C MET A 34 -7.69 8.98 -1.31
N LEU A 35 -8.01 9.57 -2.45
CA LEU A 35 -9.36 10.02 -2.78
C LEU A 35 -10.33 8.82 -2.88
N PHE A 36 -9.87 7.72 -3.48
CA PHE A 36 -10.65 6.49 -3.50
C PHE A 36 -10.99 6.02 -2.09
N GLY A 37 -9.98 5.86 -1.23
CA GLY A 37 -10.14 5.41 0.16
C GLY A 37 -11.05 6.34 0.97
N LEU A 38 -10.89 7.64 0.78
CA LEU A 38 -11.72 8.66 1.44
C LEU A 38 -13.19 8.51 1.09
N PHE A 39 -13.55 8.51 -0.20
CA PHE A 39 -14.95 8.47 -0.61
C PHE A 39 -15.59 7.08 -0.45
N HIS A 40 -14.85 6.01 -0.75
CA HIS A 40 -15.33 4.65 -0.53
C HIS A 40 -15.47 4.35 0.96
N GLY A 41 -14.51 4.79 1.78
CA GLY A 41 -14.58 4.64 3.23
C GLY A 41 -15.68 5.48 3.86
N ALA A 42 -15.90 6.72 3.39
CA ALA A 42 -17.00 7.55 3.87
C ALA A 42 -18.37 6.93 3.54
N SER A 43 -18.53 6.29 2.39
CA SER A 43 -19.75 5.56 2.03
C SER A 43 -19.97 4.30 2.88
N THR A 44 -18.89 3.74 3.45
CA THR A 44 -18.93 2.51 4.26
C THR A 44 -19.09 2.81 5.76
N TYR A 45 -18.28 3.72 6.28
CA TYR A 45 -18.15 3.99 7.73
C TYR A 45 -18.68 5.36 8.13
N GLY A 46 -19.21 6.12 7.18
CA GLY A 46 -19.52 7.54 7.37
C GLY A 46 -18.26 8.41 7.49
N TRP A 47 -18.45 9.73 7.43
CA TRP A 47 -17.33 10.68 7.51
C TRP A 47 -16.56 10.59 8.83
N ARG A 48 -17.25 10.37 9.95
CA ARG A 48 -16.58 10.21 11.26
C ARG A 48 -15.69 8.97 11.30
N GLY A 49 -16.14 7.86 10.71
CA GLY A 49 -15.38 6.61 10.67
C GLY A 49 -14.13 6.72 9.81
N ILE A 50 -14.23 7.30 8.62
CA ILE A 50 -13.07 7.43 7.74
C ILE A 50 -12.07 8.48 8.21
N VAL A 51 -12.54 9.57 8.82
CA VAL A 51 -11.65 10.56 9.45
C VAL A 51 -10.89 9.92 10.61
N PHE A 52 -11.54 9.12 11.45
CA PHE A 52 -10.86 8.37 12.51
C PHE A 52 -9.79 7.43 11.94
N PHE A 53 -10.11 6.69 10.86
CA PHE A 53 -9.13 5.85 10.18
C PHE A 53 -7.91 6.66 9.71
N ILE A 54 -8.13 7.80 9.04
CA ILE A 54 -7.06 8.69 8.56
C ILE A 54 -6.20 9.17 9.73
N VAL A 55 -6.80 9.68 10.78
CA VAL A 55 -6.06 10.21 11.94
C VAL A 55 -5.19 9.13 12.59
N VAL A 56 -5.75 7.94 12.79
CA VAL A 56 -4.99 6.83 13.38
C VAL A 56 -3.90 6.33 12.43
N CYS A 57 -4.21 6.17 11.14
CA CYS A 57 -3.24 5.73 10.14
C CYS A 57 -2.07 6.71 10.04
N LEU A 58 -2.34 8.00 9.82
CA LEU A 58 -1.31 9.02 9.67
C LEU A 58 -0.53 9.26 10.97
N GLY A 59 -1.22 9.25 12.12
CA GLY A 59 -0.59 9.45 13.43
C GLY A 59 0.38 8.32 13.75
N VAL A 60 -0.06 7.07 13.61
CA VAL A 60 0.77 5.89 13.91
C VAL A 60 1.92 5.77 12.89
N SER A 61 1.64 5.85 11.59
CA SER A 61 2.70 5.72 10.57
C SER A 61 3.75 6.82 10.71
N ASN A 62 3.35 8.09 10.84
CA ASN A 62 4.31 9.18 10.99
C ASN A 62 5.13 9.04 12.29
N ALA A 63 4.53 8.59 13.39
CA ALA A 63 5.25 8.36 14.64
C ALA A 63 6.32 7.25 14.48
N PHE A 64 5.98 6.10 13.90
CA PHE A 64 6.94 5.01 13.69
C PHE A 64 8.02 5.36 12.67
N GLU A 65 7.67 6.09 11.61
CA GLU A 65 8.64 6.58 10.62
C GLU A 65 9.69 7.51 11.28
N ASN A 66 9.24 8.53 12.04
CA ASN A 66 10.15 9.42 12.75
C ASN A 66 10.98 8.66 13.80
N LEU A 67 10.35 7.74 14.54
CA LEU A 67 11.04 6.91 15.51
C LEU A 67 12.16 6.09 14.85
N SER A 68 11.87 5.50 13.68
CA SER A 68 12.85 4.70 12.96
C SER A 68 14.01 5.53 12.41
N ILE A 69 13.74 6.70 11.86
CA ILE A 69 14.80 7.61 11.39
C ILE A 69 15.72 8.02 12.55
N LEU A 70 15.17 8.18 13.76
CA LEU A 70 15.91 8.61 14.95
C LEU A 70 16.62 7.48 15.71
N THR A 71 16.05 6.25 15.69
CA THR A 71 16.48 5.15 16.57
C THR A 71 16.78 3.84 15.86
N GLY A 72 16.44 3.73 14.58
CA GLY A 72 16.50 2.48 13.80
C GLY A 72 15.32 1.52 14.05
N PHE A 73 14.44 1.76 15.04
CA PHE A 73 13.26 0.92 15.28
C PHE A 73 12.00 1.61 14.73
N PRO A 74 11.13 0.90 13.97
CA PRO A 74 11.15 -0.54 13.68
C PRO A 74 11.75 -0.92 12.30
N PHE A 75 11.99 0.03 11.38
CA PHE A 75 12.31 -0.24 9.97
C PHE A 75 13.79 -0.43 9.67
N GLY A 76 14.69 -0.16 10.64
CA GLY A 76 16.12 0.00 10.43
C GLY A 76 16.51 1.49 10.33
N TRP A 77 17.83 1.76 10.28
CA TRP A 77 18.35 3.12 10.12
C TRP A 77 18.27 3.56 8.66
N TYR A 78 17.45 4.56 8.38
CA TYR A 78 17.30 5.10 7.02
C TYR A 78 17.02 6.61 7.06
N HIS A 79 17.04 7.23 5.91
CA HIS A 79 16.61 8.60 5.69
C HIS A 79 15.92 8.74 4.34
N TYR A 80 15.08 9.74 4.20
CA TYR A 80 14.46 10.09 2.93
C TYR A 80 15.37 10.96 2.07
N GLY A 81 15.41 10.68 0.77
CA GLY A 81 16.11 11.51 -0.21
C GLY A 81 15.47 12.89 -0.38
N ASP A 82 16.25 13.85 -0.88
CA ASP A 82 15.81 15.25 -0.99
C ASP A 82 14.72 15.46 -2.05
N LYS A 83 14.56 14.53 -2.98
CA LYS A 83 13.55 14.59 -4.05
C LYS A 83 12.11 14.31 -3.58
N MET A 84 11.93 13.88 -2.33
CA MET A 84 10.62 13.49 -1.80
C MET A 84 9.69 14.66 -1.40
N GLY A 85 10.15 15.90 -1.59
CA GLY A 85 9.36 17.10 -1.34
C GLY A 85 9.23 17.52 0.13
N PRO A 86 8.21 18.31 0.49
CA PRO A 86 8.04 18.84 1.83
C PRO A 86 7.78 17.73 2.85
N ARG A 87 8.22 17.95 4.11
CA ARG A 87 8.19 16.97 5.20
C ARG A 87 7.35 17.45 6.37
N LEU A 88 6.70 16.51 7.04
CA LEU A 88 6.17 16.68 8.39
C LEU A 88 7.18 16.02 9.35
N PHE A 89 7.89 16.82 10.13
CA PHE A 89 9.09 16.42 10.86
C PHE A 89 10.15 15.85 9.89
N LEU A 90 10.46 14.56 9.96
CA LEU A 90 11.46 13.91 9.11
C LEU A 90 10.84 13.15 7.91
N VAL A 91 9.51 13.04 7.84
CA VAL A 91 8.78 12.19 6.88
C VAL A 91 8.16 13.05 5.77
N PRO A 92 8.37 12.72 4.48
CA PRO A 92 7.74 13.40 3.37
C PRO A 92 6.20 13.32 3.43
N LEU A 93 5.52 14.42 3.13
CA LEU A 93 4.05 14.48 3.17
C LEU A 93 3.37 13.48 2.24
N LEU A 94 4.03 13.07 1.16
CA LEU A 94 3.51 12.10 0.19
C LEU A 94 3.34 10.68 0.81
N ILE A 95 4.09 10.35 1.83
CA ILE A 95 4.07 9.03 2.47
C ILE A 95 2.73 8.76 3.14
N GLY A 96 2.14 9.76 3.80
CA GLY A 96 0.83 9.62 4.46
C GLY A 96 -0.31 9.17 3.54
N PRO A 97 -0.56 9.83 2.40
CA PRO A 97 -1.52 9.39 1.39
C PRO A 97 -1.32 7.96 0.89
N LEU A 98 -0.07 7.49 0.75
CA LEU A 98 0.24 6.11 0.38
C LEU A 98 -0.15 5.13 1.51
N TYR A 99 0.26 5.41 2.75
CA TYR A 99 -0.15 4.60 3.91
C TYR A 99 -1.67 4.47 4.02
N PHE A 100 -2.38 5.59 3.90
CA PHE A 100 -3.83 5.58 3.99
C PHE A 100 -4.48 4.84 2.83
N GLY A 101 -4.10 5.14 1.58
CA GLY A 101 -4.72 4.57 0.39
C GLY A 101 -4.51 3.06 0.29
N VAL A 102 -3.26 2.60 0.42
CA VAL A 102 -2.94 1.17 0.35
C VAL A 102 -3.44 0.44 1.59
N GLY A 103 -3.33 1.05 2.78
CA GLY A 103 -3.86 0.50 4.03
C GLY A 103 -5.37 0.30 3.98
N TYR A 104 -6.12 1.27 3.43
CA TYR A 104 -7.56 1.15 3.25
C TYR A 104 -7.93 0.05 2.24
N LEU A 105 -7.21 -0.07 1.13
CA LEU A 105 -7.41 -1.15 0.16
C LEU A 105 -7.10 -2.51 0.77
N SER A 106 -5.99 -2.64 1.48
CA SER A 106 -5.59 -3.87 2.17
C SER A 106 -6.64 -4.29 3.22
N TRP A 107 -7.15 -3.34 3.99
CA TRP A 107 -8.27 -3.55 4.90
C TRP A 107 -9.51 -4.08 4.19
N THR A 108 -9.89 -3.47 3.09
CA THR A 108 -11.10 -3.84 2.34
C THR A 108 -10.96 -5.23 1.71
N LEU A 109 -9.78 -5.56 1.14
CA LEU A 109 -9.51 -6.90 0.61
C LEU A 109 -9.55 -7.96 1.71
N ALA A 110 -8.94 -7.69 2.87
CA ALA A 110 -8.97 -8.62 4.00
C ALA A 110 -10.40 -8.93 4.46
N ARG A 111 -11.27 -7.92 4.50
CA ARG A 111 -12.69 -8.11 4.80
C ARG A 111 -13.38 -8.98 3.76
N ALA A 112 -13.12 -8.78 2.48
CA ALA A 112 -13.65 -9.61 1.41
C ALA A 112 -13.20 -11.07 1.56
N ILE A 113 -11.92 -11.31 1.77
CA ILE A 113 -11.32 -12.64 1.90
C ILE A 113 -11.87 -13.39 3.12
N LEU A 114 -12.02 -12.70 4.26
CA LEU A 114 -12.50 -13.30 5.51
C LEU A 114 -14.02 -13.47 5.58
N GLY A 115 -14.75 -12.97 4.56
CA GLY A 115 -16.18 -13.15 4.47
C GLY A 115 -17.01 -12.23 5.38
N ASP A 116 -16.48 -11.04 5.70
CA ASP A 116 -17.24 -9.98 6.41
C ASP A 116 -18.24 -9.30 5.44
N ALA A 117 -19.02 -10.11 4.76
CA ALA A 117 -20.02 -9.65 3.80
C ALA A 117 -21.19 -8.91 4.48
N ASN A 118 -21.51 -9.25 5.73
CA ASN A 118 -22.63 -8.68 6.47
C ASN A 118 -22.32 -7.29 7.08
N GLY A 119 -21.14 -6.75 6.85
CA GLY A 119 -20.79 -5.38 7.21
C GLY A 119 -20.53 -5.11 8.69
N GLN A 120 -20.65 -6.12 9.56
CA GLN A 120 -20.38 -5.97 10.98
C GLN A 120 -19.13 -6.73 11.39
N LEU A 121 -18.09 -5.98 11.75
CA LEU A 121 -16.86 -6.54 12.27
C LEU A 121 -17.05 -7.06 13.69
N ALA A 122 -17.20 -8.40 13.85
CA ALA A 122 -17.51 -9.01 15.13
C ALA A 122 -16.63 -10.25 15.44
N GLY A 123 -16.59 -10.64 16.70
CA GLY A 123 -15.89 -11.84 17.17
C GLY A 123 -14.41 -11.86 16.76
N ARG A 124 -13.96 -12.98 16.21
CA ARG A 124 -12.58 -13.20 15.76
C ARG A 124 -12.15 -12.26 14.61
N LEU A 125 -13.10 -11.74 13.82
CA LEU A 125 -12.80 -10.86 12.69
C LEU A 125 -12.18 -9.51 13.13
N VAL A 126 -12.46 -9.07 14.36
CA VAL A 126 -11.84 -7.86 14.94
C VAL A 126 -10.32 -7.95 15.00
N TYR A 127 -9.78 -9.16 15.11
CA TYR A 127 -8.32 -9.42 15.16
C TYR A 127 -7.79 -10.00 13.84
N ALA A 128 -8.55 -10.89 13.20
CA ALA A 128 -8.12 -11.53 11.96
C ALA A 128 -8.01 -10.54 10.79
N THR A 129 -8.92 -9.55 10.71
CA THR A 129 -8.91 -8.59 9.61
C THR A 129 -7.65 -7.68 9.63
N PRO A 130 -7.24 -7.06 10.75
CA PRO A 130 -5.97 -6.34 10.82
C PRO A 130 -4.75 -7.20 10.48
N ILE A 131 -4.70 -8.44 10.98
CA ILE A 131 -3.61 -9.37 10.71
C ILE A 131 -3.47 -9.62 9.21
N VAL A 132 -4.56 -10.03 8.54
CA VAL A 132 -4.54 -10.34 7.10
C VAL A 132 -4.26 -9.07 6.27
N ALA A 133 -4.87 -7.94 6.63
CA ALA A 133 -4.64 -6.68 5.93
C ALA A 133 -3.18 -6.20 6.03
N SER A 134 -2.52 -6.45 7.18
CA SER A 134 -1.10 -6.14 7.35
C SER A 134 -0.22 -6.97 6.43
N PHE A 135 -0.49 -8.26 6.26
CA PHE A 135 0.22 -9.09 5.28
C PHE A 135 -0.01 -8.59 3.85
N ILE A 136 -1.25 -8.22 3.48
CA ILE A 136 -1.57 -7.69 2.16
C ILE A 136 -0.76 -6.42 1.87
N MET A 137 -0.64 -5.52 2.85
CA MET A 137 0.12 -4.28 2.68
C MET A 137 1.63 -4.52 2.60
N VAL A 138 2.18 -5.45 3.40
CA VAL A 138 3.61 -5.82 3.32
C VAL A 138 3.94 -6.50 1.99
N CYS A 139 3.03 -7.29 1.41
CA CYS A 139 3.22 -7.85 0.07
C CYS A 139 3.40 -6.75 -1.00
N TRP A 140 2.67 -5.64 -0.89
CA TRP A 140 2.89 -4.48 -1.75
C TRP A 140 4.26 -3.85 -1.51
N ASP A 141 4.64 -3.65 -0.26
CA ASP A 141 5.93 -3.07 0.14
C ASP A 141 7.12 -3.88 -0.41
N LEU A 142 7.05 -5.22 -0.33
CA LEU A 142 8.03 -6.12 -0.95
C LEU A 142 8.23 -5.88 -2.45
N THR A 143 7.22 -5.38 -3.17
CA THR A 143 7.31 -5.14 -4.63
C THR A 143 7.85 -3.76 -4.98
N ILE A 144 7.74 -2.79 -4.07
CA ILE A 144 8.10 -1.40 -4.39
C ILE A 144 9.40 -0.95 -3.72
N ASP A 145 9.67 -1.39 -2.51
CA ASP A 145 10.82 -0.92 -1.72
C ASP A 145 12.18 -1.05 -2.43
N PRO A 146 12.55 -2.20 -3.01
CA PRO A 146 13.82 -2.30 -3.70
C PRO A 146 13.97 -1.32 -4.87
N LYS A 147 12.87 -0.97 -5.53
CA LYS A 147 12.88 0.00 -6.63
C LYS A 147 13.02 1.42 -6.10
N MET A 148 12.24 1.76 -5.09
CA MET A 148 12.20 3.12 -4.54
C MET A 148 13.44 3.46 -3.73
N SER A 149 14.05 2.49 -3.07
CA SER A 149 15.30 2.71 -2.32
C SER A 149 16.51 2.57 -3.22
N THR A 150 16.72 1.41 -3.83
CA THR A 150 17.99 1.07 -4.47
C THR A 150 18.11 1.61 -5.90
N ILE A 151 17.01 1.62 -6.68
CA ILE A 151 17.06 2.19 -8.03
C ILE A 151 16.90 3.71 -8.01
N THR A 152 15.99 4.26 -7.20
CA THR A 152 15.62 5.68 -7.28
C THR A 152 16.07 6.53 -6.11
N SER A 153 16.57 5.90 -5.04
CA SER A 153 17.09 6.56 -3.84
C SER A 153 16.10 7.54 -3.19
N ASN A 154 14.80 7.18 -3.21
CA ASN A 154 13.76 7.95 -2.53
C ASN A 154 13.88 7.84 -1.01
N TRP A 155 14.31 6.69 -0.51
CA TRP A 155 14.78 6.44 0.84
C TRP A 155 15.99 5.50 0.80
N ILE A 156 16.85 5.64 1.77
CA ILE A 156 18.18 5.01 1.75
C ILE A 156 18.47 4.41 3.12
N TRP A 157 18.62 3.09 3.21
CA TRP A 157 19.04 2.41 4.43
C TRP A 157 20.54 2.51 4.60
N ARG A 158 20.97 3.10 5.73
CA ARG A 158 22.38 3.34 6.04
C ARG A 158 23.22 2.07 5.99
N ASP A 159 22.70 0.98 6.55
CA ASP A 159 23.42 -0.27 6.72
C ASP A 159 23.05 -1.29 5.60
N GLY A 160 22.34 -0.84 4.57
CA GLY A 160 21.85 -1.70 3.48
C GLY A 160 20.89 -2.77 3.96
N GLY A 161 20.77 -3.87 3.19
CA GLY A 161 19.95 -5.01 3.55
C GLY A 161 20.00 -6.15 2.54
N SER A 162 19.59 -7.34 2.97
CA SER A 162 19.66 -8.57 2.17
C SER A 162 18.70 -8.62 0.98
N TYR A 163 17.66 -7.79 0.99
CA TYR A 163 16.68 -7.73 -0.09
C TYR A 163 16.93 -6.51 -0.98
N PHE A 164 17.94 -6.62 -1.84
CA PHE A 164 18.35 -5.53 -2.75
C PHE A 164 18.62 -4.20 -2.03
N GLY A 165 19.35 -4.25 -0.92
CA GLY A 165 19.65 -3.07 -0.10
C GLY A 165 18.59 -2.72 0.93
N VAL A 166 17.46 -3.45 0.98
CA VAL A 166 16.39 -3.28 1.98
C VAL A 166 16.55 -4.28 3.12
N PRO A 167 16.58 -3.85 4.39
CA PRO A 167 16.72 -4.76 5.52
C PRO A 167 15.42 -5.51 5.84
N VAL A 168 15.53 -6.72 6.36
CA VAL A 168 14.38 -7.52 6.83
C VAL A 168 13.57 -6.78 7.89
N ALA A 169 14.24 -6.00 8.74
CA ALA A 169 13.61 -5.17 9.77
C ALA A 169 12.55 -4.22 9.17
N ASN A 170 12.77 -3.71 7.95
CA ASN A 170 11.79 -2.87 7.27
C ASN A 170 10.44 -3.56 7.12
N PHE A 171 10.41 -4.77 6.60
CA PHE A 171 9.15 -5.50 6.37
C PHE A 171 8.46 -5.92 7.67
N LEU A 172 9.22 -6.27 8.69
CA LEU A 172 8.67 -6.52 10.03
C LEU A 172 8.12 -5.25 10.67
N GLY A 173 8.81 -4.13 10.48
CA GLY A 173 8.39 -2.82 10.93
C GLY A 173 7.11 -2.34 10.23
N TRP A 174 7.02 -2.56 8.91
CA TRP A 174 5.80 -2.30 8.13
C TRP A 174 4.63 -3.11 8.66
N TYR A 175 4.84 -4.44 8.88
CA TYR A 175 3.80 -5.29 9.44
C TYR A 175 3.32 -4.76 10.80
N LEU A 176 4.25 -4.44 11.71
CA LEU A 176 3.93 -3.91 13.02
C LEU A 176 3.13 -2.58 12.93
N THR A 177 3.63 -1.63 12.14
CA THR A 177 3.02 -0.31 11.97
C THR A 177 1.60 -0.41 11.44
N VAL A 178 1.42 -1.21 10.39
CA VAL A 178 0.12 -1.43 9.73
C VAL A 178 -0.83 -2.15 10.69
N TYR A 179 -0.35 -3.19 11.37
CA TYR A 179 -1.16 -3.89 12.35
C TYR A 179 -1.65 -2.97 13.47
N VAL A 180 -0.80 -2.11 14.00
CA VAL A 180 -1.16 -1.19 15.09
C VAL A 180 -2.29 -0.26 14.67
N PHE A 181 -2.16 0.46 13.55
CA PHE A 181 -3.21 1.39 13.15
C PHE A 181 -4.50 0.67 12.70
N LEU A 182 -4.39 -0.49 12.05
CA LEU A 182 -5.57 -1.26 11.65
C LEU A 182 -6.27 -1.91 12.85
N GLN A 183 -5.53 -2.37 13.85
CA GLN A 183 -6.12 -2.92 15.06
C GLN A 183 -6.86 -1.87 15.87
N VAL A 184 -6.29 -0.66 15.99
CA VAL A 184 -6.99 0.48 16.62
C VAL A 184 -8.27 0.82 15.84
N PHE A 185 -8.19 0.85 14.51
CA PHE A 185 -9.37 1.06 13.69
C PHE A 185 -10.40 -0.06 13.83
N ALA A 186 -9.99 -1.34 13.88
CA ALA A 186 -10.88 -2.48 14.07
C ALA A 186 -11.69 -2.39 15.37
N LEU A 187 -11.02 -1.99 16.46
CA LEU A 187 -11.67 -1.79 17.77
C LEU A 187 -12.70 -0.65 17.76
N TYR A 188 -12.52 0.32 16.90
CA TYR A 188 -13.53 1.36 16.66
C TYR A 188 -14.61 0.87 15.70
N ALA A 189 -14.24 0.29 14.56
CA ALA A 189 -15.13 -0.13 13.48
C ALA A 189 -16.15 -1.20 13.89
N ARG A 190 -15.83 -2.05 14.88
CA ARG A 190 -16.79 -3.03 15.45
C ARG A 190 -18.06 -2.40 16.02
N ARG A 191 -18.03 -1.09 16.31
CA ARG A 191 -19.18 -0.31 16.82
C ARG A 191 -19.99 0.34 15.70
N LEU A 192 -19.51 0.24 14.46
CA LEU A 192 -20.16 0.83 13.30
C LEU A 192 -20.93 -0.25 12.56
N SER A 193 -22.11 0.10 12.08
CA SER A 193 -22.86 -0.75 11.16
C SER A 193 -22.51 -0.33 9.75
N ALA A 194 -21.69 -1.11 9.05
CA ALA A 194 -21.45 -0.94 7.63
C ALA A 194 -22.50 -1.72 6.82
N THR A 195 -23.00 -1.14 5.73
CA THR A 195 -23.98 -1.79 4.86
C THR A 195 -23.45 -1.89 3.43
N PRO A 196 -22.44 -2.75 3.18
CA PRO A 196 -21.80 -2.87 1.86
C PRO A 196 -22.78 -3.25 0.75
N ASP A 197 -23.73 -4.13 1.04
CA ASP A 197 -24.67 -4.66 0.05
C ASP A 197 -25.63 -3.62 -0.54
N ARG A 198 -25.78 -2.48 0.13
CA ARG A 198 -26.61 -1.36 -0.36
C ARG A 198 -25.91 -0.47 -1.38
N ILE A 199 -24.61 -0.67 -1.61
CA ILE A 199 -23.81 0.19 -2.50
C ILE A 199 -23.52 -0.56 -3.79
N PRO A 200 -24.09 -0.16 -4.95
CA PRO A 200 -23.81 -0.81 -6.23
C PRO A 200 -22.33 -0.90 -6.54
N GLY A 201 -21.83 -2.09 -6.85
CA GLY A 201 -20.43 -2.34 -7.15
C GLY A 201 -19.48 -2.06 -5.98
N TYR A 202 -19.94 -2.20 -4.74
CA TYR A 202 -19.15 -1.94 -3.54
C TYR A 202 -17.80 -2.64 -3.59
N TRP A 203 -17.78 -3.94 -3.81
CA TRP A 203 -16.57 -4.74 -3.84
C TRP A 203 -15.76 -4.62 -5.14
N ALA A 204 -16.43 -4.38 -6.27
CA ALA A 204 -15.76 -4.26 -7.57
C ALA A 204 -14.83 -3.04 -7.63
N LYS A 205 -15.19 -1.93 -6.97
CA LYS A 205 -14.39 -0.70 -6.96
C LYS A 205 -13.04 -0.86 -6.29
N PRO A 206 -12.92 -1.40 -5.04
CA PRO A 206 -11.62 -1.63 -4.42
C PRO A 206 -10.79 -2.69 -5.14
N LEU A 207 -11.42 -3.71 -5.74
CA LEU A 207 -10.70 -4.67 -6.58
C LEU A 207 -10.10 -4.00 -7.82
N LEU A 208 -10.84 -3.12 -8.49
CA LEU A 208 -10.30 -2.34 -9.58
C LEU A 208 -9.17 -1.41 -9.11
N ALA A 209 -9.33 -0.69 -8.01
CA ALA A 209 -8.28 0.18 -7.49
C ALA A 209 -7.02 -0.61 -7.12
N TYR A 210 -7.16 -1.77 -6.49
CA TYR A 210 -6.03 -2.63 -6.11
C TYR A 210 -5.34 -3.28 -7.32
N SER A 211 -6.01 -3.44 -8.45
CA SER A 211 -5.39 -3.97 -9.67
C SER A 211 -4.21 -3.11 -10.16
N SER A 212 -4.17 -1.82 -9.82
CA SER A 212 -3.00 -0.96 -10.07
C SER A 212 -1.74 -1.49 -9.38
N ILE A 213 -1.88 -1.99 -8.16
CA ILE A 213 -0.81 -2.58 -7.36
C ILE A 213 -0.37 -3.93 -7.93
N VAL A 214 -1.32 -4.74 -8.39
CA VAL A 214 -1.04 -6.05 -9.03
C VAL A 214 -0.26 -5.88 -10.34
N ILE A 215 -0.63 -4.91 -11.16
CA ILE A 215 -0.08 -4.71 -12.51
C ILE A 215 1.29 -4.01 -12.47
N ALA A 216 1.53 -3.12 -11.52
CA ALA A 216 2.72 -2.27 -11.49
C ALA A 216 4.07 -3.03 -11.55
N PRO A 217 4.30 -4.12 -10.79
CA PRO A 217 5.55 -4.88 -10.88
C PRO A 217 5.76 -5.52 -12.24
N ILE A 218 4.70 -6.03 -12.87
CA ILE A 218 4.72 -6.67 -14.20
C ILE A 218 5.06 -5.63 -15.27
N LEU A 219 4.40 -4.47 -15.24
CA LEU A 219 4.72 -3.37 -16.15
C LEU A 219 6.16 -2.89 -16.00
N SER A 220 6.65 -2.80 -14.77
CA SER A 220 8.03 -2.42 -14.50
C SER A 220 9.03 -3.39 -15.14
N LEU A 221 8.76 -4.70 -15.08
CA LEU A 221 9.62 -5.71 -15.71
C LEU A 221 9.58 -5.68 -17.25
N THR A 222 8.38 -5.50 -17.82
CA THR A 222 8.18 -5.67 -19.27
C THR A 222 8.47 -4.40 -20.06
N LEU A 223 8.19 -3.24 -19.51
CA LEU A 223 8.25 -1.96 -20.22
C LEU A 223 9.45 -1.10 -19.84
N SER A 224 10.16 -1.43 -18.76
CA SER A 224 11.37 -0.68 -18.40
C SER A 224 12.52 -1.05 -19.30
N SER A 225 13.14 -0.05 -19.91
CA SER A 225 14.40 -0.16 -20.66
C SER A 225 15.64 0.04 -19.78
N ALA A 226 15.47 0.22 -18.47
CA ALA A 226 16.58 0.48 -17.56
C ALA A 226 17.49 -0.75 -17.46
N LEU A 227 18.74 -0.56 -17.82
CA LEU A 227 19.79 -1.57 -17.80
C LEU A 227 20.95 -1.09 -16.91
N GLY A 228 21.82 -2.03 -16.53
CA GLY A 228 23.00 -1.74 -15.72
C GLY A 228 22.84 -2.08 -14.25
N ALA A 229 23.80 -1.65 -13.46
CA ALA A 229 23.87 -1.87 -12.02
C ALA A 229 23.65 -0.56 -11.25
N VAL A 230 23.11 -0.69 -10.06
CA VAL A 230 23.00 0.37 -9.05
C VAL A 230 23.62 -0.12 -7.75
N SER A 231 24.18 0.77 -6.97
CA SER A 231 24.75 0.40 -5.67
C SER A 231 23.85 0.89 -4.54
N ASP A 232 23.69 0.07 -3.51
CA ASP A 232 23.10 0.48 -2.25
C ASP A 232 24.08 1.35 -1.41
N ALA A 233 23.66 1.81 -0.24
CA ALA A 233 24.47 2.67 0.61
C ALA A 233 25.74 1.99 1.15
N THR A 234 25.81 0.66 1.12
CA THR A 234 27.02 -0.10 1.52
C THR A 234 28.01 -0.31 0.38
N GLY A 235 27.65 0.14 -0.84
CA GLY A 235 28.44 -0.06 -2.04
C GLY A 235 28.23 -1.41 -2.73
N HIS A 236 27.28 -2.24 -2.25
CA HIS A 236 26.94 -3.49 -2.93
C HIS A 236 26.17 -3.21 -4.22
N ALA A 237 26.64 -3.80 -5.32
CA ALA A 237 26.06 -3.58 -6.65
C ALA A 237 24.95 -4.58 -6.96
N TRP A 238 23.82 -4.06 -7.41
CA TRP A 238 22.63 -4.82 -7.80
C TRP A 238 22.29 -4.59 -9.26
N GLN A 239 21.98 -5.63 -10.01
CA GLN A 239 21.47 -5.48 -11.38
C GLN A 239 20.04 -4.95 -11.35
N ILE A 240 19.75 -3.87 -12.06
CA ILE A 240 18.40 -3.28 -12.12
C ILE A 240 17.39 -4.31 -12.62
N ARG A 241 17.78 -5.12 -13.62
CA ARG A 241 16.92 -6.16 -14.18
C ARG A 241 16.55 -7.25 -13.17
N ASP A 242 17.48 -7.61 -12.27
CA ASP A 242 17.21 -8.60 -11.22
C ASP A 242 16.23 -8.05 -10.19
N ILE A 243 16.39 -6.79 -9.77
CA ILE A 243 15.42 -6.13 -8.90
C ILE A 243 14.01 -6.15 -9.53
N GLN A 244 13.90 -5.81 -10.81
CA GLN A 244 12.63 -5.79 -11.52
C GLN A 244 12.03 -7.20 -11.64
N ALA A 245 12.83 -8.20 -12.01
CA ALA A 245 12.39 -9.57 -12.17
C ALA A 245 11.90 -10.18 -10.86
N VAL A 246 12.68 -10.03 -9.78
CA VAL A 246 12.31 -10.58 -8.46
C VAL A 246 11.10 -9.86 -7.89
N THR A 247 11.01 -8.53 -7.99
CA THR A 247 9.83 -7.81 -7.49
C THR A 247 8.56 -8.14 -8.30
N ALA A 248 8.67 -8.41 -9.60
CA ALA A 248 7.55 -8.91 -10.42
C ALA A 248 7.13 -10.33 -10.01
N LEU A 249 8.10 -11.22 -9.78
CA LEU A 249 7.85 -12.59 -9.29
C LEU A 249 7.17 -12.57 -7.91
N VAL A 250 7.68 -11.77 -6.98
CA VAL A 250 7.09 -11.58 -5.65
C VAL A 250 5.66 -11.04 -5.79
N GLY A 251 5.42 -10.02 -6.60
CA GLY A 251 4.09 -9.48 -6.85
C GLY A 251 3.12 -10.52 -7.41
N PHE A 252 3.58 -11.35 -8.33
CA PHE A 252 2.77 -12.42 -8.92
C PHE A 252 2.37 -13.49 -7.90
N PHE A 253 3.28 -13.88 -6.99
CA PHE A 253 3.01 -14.95 -6.03
C PHE A 253 2.50 -14.48 -4.66
N THR A 254 2.51 -13.17 -4.38
CA THR A 254 2.04 -12.62 -3.09
C THR A 254 0.88 -11.65 -3.26
N VAL A 255 0.99 -10.65 -4.13
CA VAL A 255 -0.03 -9.61 -4.31
C VAL A 255 -1.23 -10.14 -5.11
N LEU A 256 -0.98 -10.80 -6.25
CA LEU A 256 -2.03 -11.35 -7.11
C LEU A 256 -2.90 -12.40 -6.40
N PRO A 257 -2.38 -13.36 -5.61
CA PRO A 257 -3.22 -14.31 -4.88
C PRO A 257 -4.23 -13.66 -3.93
N PHE A 258 -3.84 -12.62 -3.19
CA PHE A 258 -4.79 -11.92 -2.33
C PHE A 258 -5.90 -11.22 -3.13
N TRP A 259 -5.55 -10.63 -4.28
CA TRP A 259 -6.53 -10.03 -5.17
C TRP A 259 -7.50 -11.08 -5.74
N LEU A 260 -7.01 -12.24 -6.20
CA LEU A 260 -7.82 -13.35 -6.69
C LEU A 260 -8.72 -13.93 -5.59
N LEU A 261 -8.19 -14.14 -4.37
CA LEU A 261 -8.98 -14.61 -3.24
C LEU A 261 -10.13 -13.66 -2.92
N ALA A 262 -9.86 -12.35 -2.92
CA ALA A 262 -10.90 -11.35 -2.72
C ALA A 262 -11.93 -11.39 -3.87
N LEU A 263 -11.48 -11.48 -5.14
CA LEU A 263 -12.34 -11.55 -6.31
C LEU A 263 -13.28 -12.76 -6.27
N PHE A 264 -12.79 -13.93 -5.86
CA PHE A 264 -13.62 -15.15 -5.79
C PHE A 264 -14.59 -15.18 -4.60
N ARG A 265 -14.32 -14.39 -3.57
CA ARG A 265 -15.16 -14.29 -2.36
C ARG A 265 -16.25 -13.23 -2.44
N VAL A 266 -16.08 -12.25 -3.31
CA VAL A 266 -17.08 -11.19 -3.49
C VAL A 266 -18.37 -11.76 -4.05
N PRO A 267 -19.55 -11.44 -3.46
CA PRO A 267 -20.84 -11.83 -4.00
C PRO A 267 -20.99 -11.36 -5.45
N ARG A 268 -21.35 -12.26 -6.35
CA ARG A 268 -21.70 -11.87 -7.72
C ARG A 268 -23.04 -11.15 -7.68
N PRO A 269 -23.23 -10.07 -8.48
CA PRO A 269 -24.54 -9.50 -8.64
C PRO A 269 -25.47 -10.60 -9.16
N GLU A 270 -26.54 -10.92 -8.42
CA GLU A 270 -27.60 -11.75 -8.93
C GLU A 270 -28.20 -11.02 -10.14
N ASN A 271 -28.16 -11.66 -11.32
CA ASN A 271 -28.84 -11.16 -12.49
C ASN A 271 -30.36 -11.28 -12.24
N HIS A 272 -30.97 -10.20 -11.79
CA HIS A 272 -32.43 -10.05 -11.79
C HIS A 272 -32.92 -9.51 -13.13
#